data_179f82ac0278e1193de05436169c693c
#
_entry.id   179f82ac0278e1193de05436169c693c
#
_cell.length_a   1.000
_cell.length_b   1.000
_cell.length_c   1.000
_cell.angle_alpha   90.00
_cell.angle_beta   90.00
_cell.angle_gamma   90.00
#
_symmetry.space_group_name_H-M   'P 1'
#
loop_
_entity.id
_entity.type
_entity.pdbx_description
1 polymer ?
#
loop_
_entity_poly.entity_id
_entity_poly.type
_entity_poly.pdbx_seq_one_letter_code
_entity_poly.pdbx_strand_id
1 'polypeptide(L)'
;MTGIFPPGRSSDRRPSGRGLTPSAPSRPAPRAWHHLPGRSWPGRRVPQPARRERRAMVLPAGDRPGADATQALSALWDYRVYARRWVFLLVLSLLSFSNATLWLSFAPVADMIAHHFLLSTEQINWLSRVYFVASIPSGVVAIWVLDSVGLRWATIVCAWLNFAGSVFRTLPFMVGGIQDPFAFLMGGQSLCALAQTLVVFSPAKLAALWFPEHQRATANMIGTMSNPLGILVANLLSPALVKKEEDIPLMLGIYIIPAGITCLLATACLLESVPPTPPSARAIHSTSEKFLDGLKLLLCNRAYVVLAVCFGGGIGIFSSFSALLEQVLCVRGYSNEFIGLCGALFIVFGVLGALVLSLYVDRTKLFTEAVKIGFCLTSVVCVAFALVSQLQGQTLALAAICSLLGLFGFAVAPIAMELAVECSFPVGEGAAAGLIFVLGQAEGVLIMVLLTALTVRRAEPSVSTCQDGQGPLDWRVSMLLMAGLCTLFSCFLVLFFHTPYRRLQAEASASCSIQEDMSPATVDREPHPAATP
;
A
#
# COMPACT_ATOMS: atom_id res chain seq x y z
N MET A 1 52.08 -34.44 24.05
CA MET A 1 53.35 -33.77 24.29
C MET A 1 53.01 -32.31 24.50
N THR A 2 52.85 -31.92 25.77
CA THR A 2 53.77 -31.16 26.61
C THR A 2 54.07 -29.80 26.01
N GLY A 3 53.78 -28.66 26.55
CA GLY A 3 53.63 -28.10 27.87
C GLY A 3 53.84 -26.59 27.64
N ILE A 4 53.58 -25.67 28.41
CA ILE A 4 53.86 -25.24 29.77
C ILE A 4 53.50 -23.75 29.83
N PHE A 5 52.70 -23.35 30.77
CA PHE A 5 52.60 -22.04 31.44
C PHE A 5 53.88 -21.78 32.28
N PRO A 6 54.15 -20.66 32.97
CA PRO A 6 53.36 -19.50 33.44
C PRO A 6 54.27 -18.23 33.75
N PRO A 7 54.15 -17.47 34.89
CA PRO A 7 53.33 -16.25 35.14
C PRO A 7 54.16 -15.06 35.74
N GLY A 8 53.45 -14.01 36.19
CA GLY A 8 54.05 -13.04 37.11
C GLY A 8 53.33 -11.70 37.15
N ARG A 9 52.53 -11.38 38.14
CA ARG A 9 52.71 -10.69 39.47
C ARG A 9 53.30 -9.27 39.25
N SER A 10 52.74 -8.26 39.75
CA SER A 10 52.11 -7.72 40.95
C SER A 10 52.56 -6.26 41.06
N SER A 11 51.80 -5.31 41.48
CA SER A 11 51.61 -4.80 42.83
C SER A 11 51.03 -3.38 42.82
N ASP A 12 49.96 -3.19 43.50
CA ASP A 12 49.77 -2.29 44.65
C ASP A 12 50.16 -0.80 44.51
N ARG A 13 49.16 0.06 44.70
CA ARG A 13 49.00 0.99 45.85
C ARG A 13 47.83 1.95 45.67
N ARG A 14 46.87 1.88 46.65
CA ARG A 14 46.03 3.03 47.02
C ARG A 14 46.80 3.95 47.95
N PRO A 15 46.41 5.24 48.08
CA PRO A 15 45.47 5.58 49.13
C PRO A 15 44.50 6.77 48.83
N SER A 16 43.31 6.66 49.42
CA SER A 16 42.46 7.61 50.17
C SER A 16 42.56 9.12 49.94
N GLY A 17 41.37 9.76 49.80
CA GLY A 17 41.21 11.17 50.09
C GLY A 17 39.86 11.74 49.65
N ARG A 18 38.87 11.73 50.56
CA ARG A 18 37.81 12.71 50.87
C ARG A 18 37.21 13.55 49.71
N GLY A 19 35.98 13.38 49.46
CA GLY A 19 34.80 14.18 49.47
C GLY A 19 34.86 15.67 49.08
N LEU A 20 34.02 15.97 48.08
CA LEU A 20 33.30 17.24 47.98
C LEU A 20 32.33 17.14 46.81
N THR A 21 31.06 17.36 47.07
CA THR A 21 29.99 17.52 46.13
C THR A 21 30.16 18.82 45.33
N PRO A 22 29.91 18.86 44.05
CA PRO A 22 29.60 20.10 43.34
C PRO A 22 28.14 20.13 42.88
N SER A 23 27.55 21.23 43.24
CA SER A 23 26.29 21.82 42.85
C SER A 23 26.09 21.93 41.34
N ALA A 24 24.83 21.82 40.92
CA ALA A 24 24.34 22.04 39.55
C ALA A 24 24.64 23.45 39.04
N PRO A 25 24.97 23.61 37.75
CA PRO A 25 24.98 24.92 37.12
C PRO A 25 23.64 25.29 36.49
N SER A 26 23.18 26.49 36.83
CA SER A 26 22.06 27.24 36.33
C SER A 26 22.12 27.54 34.82
N ARG A 27 20.95 27.54 34.18
CA ARG A 27 20.72 27.97 32.79
C ARG A 27 21.03 29.45 32.62
N PRO A 28 21.68 29.88 31.53
CA PRO A 28 21.73 31.29 31.16
C PRO A 28 20.52 31.73 30.32
N ALA A 29 20.03 32.90 30.60
CA ALA A 29 18.97 33.63 29.92
C ALA A 29 19.38 34.17 28.53
N PRO A 30 18.42 34.50 27.63
CA PRO A 30 18.73 34.91 26.26
C PRO A 30 19.25 36.34 26.22
N ARG A 31 20.37 36.54 25.53
CA ARG A 31 20.98 37.86 25.27
C ARG A 31 20.24 38.58 24.15
N ALA A 32 19.82 39.83 24.48
CA ALA A 32 19.39 40.83 23.54
C ALA A 32 20.56 41.26 22.62
N TRP A 33 20.29 41.33 21.32
CA TRP A 33 21.21 41.92 20.36
C TRP A 33 20.93 43.40 20.16
N HIS A 34 21.88 44.22 20.54
CA HIS A 34 21.92 45.66 20.29
C HIS A 34 22.36 45.96 18.85
N HIS A 35 21.81 47.03 18.33
CA HIS A 35 22.02 47.70 17.06
C HIS A 35 23.49 47.90 16.67
N LEU A 36 23.80 47.71 15.40
CA LEU A 36 24.90 48.35 14.68
C LEU A 36 24.40 48.87 13.31
N PRO A 37 24.94 50.01 12.82
CA PRO A 37 24.32 50.79 11.76
C PRO A 37 24.80 50.48 10.35
N GLY A 38 23.92 50.69 9.41
CA GLY A 38 24.00 51.11 8.04
C GLY A 38 25.15 50.65 7.14
N ARG A 39 24.84 49.81 6.15
CA ARG A 39 25.43 49.89 4.81
C ARG A 39 24.32 49.77 3.75
N SER A 40 24.16 50.84 3.00
CA SER A 40 23.28 51.00 1.85
C SER A 40 23.77 50.16 0.67
N TRP A 41 22.90 49.31 0.12
CA TRP A 41 23.04 48.68 -1.19
C TRP A 41 22.04 49.26 -2.17
N PRO A 42 22.39 49.51 -3.44
CA PRO A 42 21.51 50.17 -4.39
C PRO A 42 20.38 49.26 -4.87
N GLY A 43 19.21 49.87 -5.00
CA GLY A 43 17.92 49.26 -5.25
C GLY A 43 17.82 48.41 -6.51
N ARG A 44 17.34 47.21 -6.34
CA ARG A 44 16.63 46.47 -7.38
C ARG A 44 15.14 46.75 -7.18
N ARG A 45 14.54 47.44 -8.15
CA ARG A 45 13.09 47.63 -8.23
C ARG A 45 12.42 46.27 -8.42
N VAL A 46 11.62 45.89 -7.42
CA VAL A 46 10.66 44.81 -7.55
C VAL A 46 9.45 45.38 -8.32
N PRO A 47 8.98 44.76 -9.39
CA PRO A 47 7.76 45.19 -10.05
C PRO A 47 6.56 44.92 -9.13
N GLN A 48 5.83 45.97 -8.78
CA GLN A 48 4.53 45.83 -8.13
C GLN A 48 3.54 45.20 -9.11
N PRO A 49 2.69 44.27 -8.69
CA PRO A 49 1.61 43.77 -9.52
C PRO A 49 0.60 44.91 -9.75
N ALA A 50 0.26 45.11 -11.03
CA ALA A 50 -0.68 46.08 -11.51
C ALA A 50 -2.01 45.98 -10.72
N ARG A 51 -2.40 47.09 -10.14
CA ARG A 51 -3.71 47.34 -9.53
C ARG A 51 -4.76 47.23 -10.66
N ARG A 52 -5.40 46.05 -10.77
CA ARG A 52 -6.57 45.86 -11.63
C ARG A 52 -7.71 46.69 -11.01
N GLU A 53 -8.04 47.79 -11.63
CA GLU A 53 -9.25 48.54 -11.37
C GLU A 53 -10.47 47.61 -11.44
N ARG A 54 -11.12 47.41 -10.29
CA ARG A 54 -12.45 46.82 -10.26
C ARG A 54 -13.41 47.80 -10.89
N ARG A 55 -13.76 47.63 -12.13
CA ARG A 55 -14.95 48.26 -12.69
C ARG A 55 -16.14 47.74 -11.89
N ALA A 56 -16.71 48.62 -11.09
CA ALA A 56 -18.00 48.38 -10.47
C ALA A 56 -19.03 48.23 -11.58
N MET A 57 -19.48 46.98 -11.79
CA MET A 57 -20.62 46.69 -12.65
C MET A 57 -21.86 47.10 -11.84
N VAL A 58 -22.44 48.24 -12.20
CA VAL A 58 -23.74 48.69 -11.71
C VAL A 58 -24.77 47.71 -12.21
N LEU A 59 -25.28 46.83 -11.38
CA LEU A 59 -26.44 45.99 -11.65
C LEU A 59 -27.71 46.81 -11.51
N PRO A 60 -28.69 46.67 -12.43
CA PRO A 60 -29.98 47.33 -12.30
C PRO A 60 -30.72 46.80 -11.07
N ALA A 61 -31.30 47.73 -10.33
CA ALA A 61 -32.13 47.45 -9.16
C ALA A 61 -33.42 46.72 -9.61
N GLY A 62 -33.59 45.48 -9.15
CA GLY A 62 -34.85 44.77 -9.29
C GLY A 62 -34.68 43.29 -9.57
N ASP A 63 -34.19 42.54 -8.57
CA ASP A 63 -34.67 41.18 -8.27
C ASP A 63 -33.96 40.69 -6.99
N ARG A 64 -34.70 40.12 -6.09
CA ARG A 64 -34.19 39.67 -4.80
C ARG A 64 -33.27 38.45 -4.99
N PRO A 65 -31.94 38.58 -4.89
CA PRO A 65 -31.03 37.41 -5.05
C PRO A 65 -30.80 36.70 -3.72
N GLY A 66 -31.88 36.48 -2.96
CA GLY A 66 -31.74 35.88 -1.61
C GLY A 66 -32.08 34.41 -1.55
N ALA A 67 -32.97 33.93 -2.44
CA ALA A 67 -33.46 32.56 -2.35
C ALA A 67 -32.57 31.55 -3.14
N ASP A 68 -32.13 31.92 -4.34
CA ASP A 68 -31.31 31.01 -5.17
C ASP A 68 -29.87 30.90 -4.68
N ALA A 69 -29.28 31.99 -4.19
CA ALA A 69 -27.95 31.96 -3.58
C ALA A 69 -27.95 31.19 -2.26
N THR A 70 -29.00 31.32 -1.44
CA THR A 70 -29.16 30.58 -0.20
C THR A 70 -29.49 29.10 -0.47
N GLN A 71 -30.24 28.79 -1.53
CA GLN A 71 -30.46 27.42 -1.96
C GLN A 71 -29.22 26.79 -2.58
N ALA A 72 -28.45 27.51 -3.37
CA ALA A 72 -27.16 27.05 -3.89
C ALA A 72 -26.12 26.88 -2.77
N LEU A 73 -26.10 27.76 -1.76
CA LEU A 73 -25.27 27.59 -0.58
C LEU A 73 -25.75 26.43 0.30
N SER A 74 -27.04 26.23 0.50
CA SER A 74 -27.56 25.10 1.28
C SER A 74 -27.37 23.76 0.58
N ALA A 75 -27.38 23.73 -0.75
CA ALA A 75 -26.99 22.55 -1.54
C ALA A 75 -25.48 22.23 -1.40
N LEU A 76 -24.62 23.20 -1.15
CA LEU A 76 -23.19 23.01 -0.84
C LEU A 76 -22.95 22.41 0.56
N TRP A 77 -23.93 22.43 1.46
CA TRP A 77 -23.80 22.01 2.86
C TRP A 77 -24.37 20.63 3.16
N ASP A 78 -25.08 20.00 2.22
CA ASP A 78 -25.64 18.67 2.41
C ASP A 78 -24.60 17.60 2.01
N TYR A 79 -23.52 17.46 2.83
CA TYR A 79 -22.59 16.33 2.71
C TYR A 79 -23.33 15.02 2.95
N ARG A 80 -23.86 14.44 1.90
CA ARG A 80 -24.67 13.23 1.99
C ARG A 80 -23.81 12.00 1.79
N VAL A 81 -23.88 11.13 2.77
CA VAL A 81 -23.20 9.85 2.73
C VAL A 81 -24.16 8.80 2.17
N TYR A 82 -23.89 8.30 0.99
CA TYR A 82 -24.73 7.32 0.30
C TYR A 82 -24.40 5.89 0.70
N ALA A 83 -25.42 5.05 0.95
CA ALA A 83 -25.22 3.62 1.22
C ALA A 83 -24.59 2.88 0.03
N ARG A 84 -24.75 3.37 -1.20
CA ARG A 84 -24.13 2.84 -2.43
C ARG A 84 -22.61 2.71 -2.35
N ARG A 85 -21.92 3.49 -1.51
CA ARG A 85 -20.47 3.37 -1.28
C ARG A 85 -20.06 1.96 -0.83
N TRP A 86 -20.87 1.33 0.01
CA TRP A 86 -20.60 -0.02 0.49
C TRP A 86 -20.78 -1.07 -0.60
N VAL A 87 -21.73 -0.84 -1.53
CA VAL A 87 -21.90 -1.70 -2.71
C VAL A 87 -20.68 -1.59 -3.62
N PHE A 88 -20.18 -0.38 -3.85
CA PHE A 88 -18.98 -0.17 -4.65
C PHE A 88 -17.76 -0.86 -3.99
N LEU A 89 -17.57 -0.67 -2.69
CA LEU A 89 -16.51 -1.32 -1.93
C LEU A 89 -16.63 -2.85 -1.99
N LEU A 90 -17.84 -3.41 -1.83
CA LEU A 90 -18.07 -4.84 -1.92
C LEU A 90 -17.71 -5.39 -3.31
N VAL A 91 -18.16 -4.74 -4.38
CA VAL A 91 -17.85 -5.16 -5.75
C VAL A 91 -16.35 -5.12 -6.00
N LEU A 92 -15.67 -4.04 -5.59
CA LEU A 92 -14.23 -3.90 -5.74
C LEU A 92 -13.46 -4.95 -4.92
N SER A 93 -13.90 -5.21 -3.70
CA SER A 93 -13.30 -6.23 -2.82
C SER A 93 -13.47 -7.64 -3.38
N LEU A 94 -14.66 -7.99 -3.87
CA LEU A 94 -14.91 -9.27 -4.52
C LEU A 94 -14.10 -9.43 -5.81
N LEU A 95 -13.94 -8.34 -6.57
CA LEU A 95 -13.11 -8.34 -7.78
C LEU A 95 -11.63 -8.57 -7.45
N SER A 96 -11.11 -7.87 -6.43
CA SER A 96 -9.74 -8.03 -5.94
C SER A 96 -9.49 -9.44 -5.43
N PHE A 97 -10.43 -9.99 -4.66
CA PHE A 97 -10.42 -11.37 -4.18
C PHE A 97 -10.40 -12.37 -5.33
N SER A 98 -11.34 -12.25 -6.29
CA SER A 98 -11.42 -13.13 -7.46
C SER A 98 -10.16 -13.07 -8.32
N ASN A 99 -9.61 -11.87 -8.56
CA ASN A 99 -8.38 -11.71 -9.33
C ASN A 99 -7.19 -12.40 -8.64
N ALA A 100 -7.06 -12.27 -7.33
CA ALA A 100 -6.00 -12.89 -6.55
C ALA A 100 -6.10 -14.43 -6.52
N THR A 101 -7.33 -14.98 -6.46
CA THR A 101 -7.53 -16.44 -6.58
C THR A 101 -7.10 -16.95 -7.96
N LEU A 102 -7.36 -16.18 -9.02
CA LEU A 102 -6.94 -16.55 -10.38
C LEU A 102 -5.42 -16.50 -10.54
N TRP A 103 -4.76 -15.52 -9.91
CA TRP A 103 -3.31 -15.40 -9.97
C TRP A 103 -2.59 -16.64 -9.42
N LEU A 104 -2.96 -17.09 -8.23
CA LEU A 104 -2.27 -18.17 -7.53
C LEU A 104 -2.93 -19.55 -7.70
N SER A 105 -3.96 -19.67 -8.56
CA SER A 105 -4.68 -20.94 -8.74
C SER A 105 -3.81 -22.11 -9.23
N PHE A 106 -2.75 -21.82 -10.00
CA PHE A 106 -1.89 -22.83 -10.59
C PHE A 106 -0.71 -23.25 -9.69
N ALA A 107 -0.19 -22.34 -8.87
CA ALA A 107 1.02 -22.59 -8.10
C ALA A 107 0.91 -23.78 -7.13
N PRO A 108 -0.19 -23.94 -6.34
CA PRO A 108 -0.31 -25.05 -5.40
C PRO A 108 -0.51 -26.43 -6.04
N VAL A 109 -0.82 -26.48 -7.34
CA VAL A 109 -1.11 -27.73 -8.11
C VAL A 109 -0.25 -27.81 -9.37
N ALA A 110 0.92 -27.14 -9.32
CA ALA A 110 1.81 -27.01 -10.47
C ALA A 110 2.22 -28.36 -11.07
N ASP A 111 2.53 -29.35 -10.25
CA ASP A 111 2.95 -30.67 -10.70
C ASP A 111 1.85 -31.42 -11.46
N MET A 112 0.60 -31.34 -10.97
CA MET A 112 -0.55 -31.95 -11.64
C MET A 112 -0.80 -31.34 -13.02
N ILE A 113 -0.64 -30.00 -13.13
CA ILE A 113 -0.82 -29.26 -14.39
C ILE A 113 0.33 -29.56 -15.35
N ALA A 114 1.57 -29.65 -14.82
CA ALA A 114 2.74 -30.05 -15.60
C ALA A 114 2.53 -31.41 -16.26
N HIS A 115 2.03 -32.36 -15.49
CA HIS A 115 1.80 -33.74 -15.95
C HIS A 115 0.68 -33.83 -16.97
N HIS A 116 -0.45 -33.14 -16.69
CA HIS A 116 -1.63 -33.17 -17.55
C HIS A 116 -1.39 -32.57 -18.95
N PHE A 117 -0.67 -31.45 -19.02
CA PHE A 117 -0.40 -30.73 -20.29
C PHE A 117 0.99 -31.01 -20.87
N LEU A 118 1.81 -31.85 -20.24
CA LEU A 118 3.21 -32.10 -20.61
C LEU A 118 4.04 -30.83 -20.70
N LEU A 119 3.79 -29.87 -19.74
CA LEU A 119 4.49 -28.61 -19.66
C LEU A 119 5.73 -28.71 -18.78
N SER A 120 6.75 -27.92 -19.10
CA SER A 120 7.92 -27.77 -18.24
C SER A 120 7.58 -26.97 -16.98
N THR A 121 8.27 -27.24 -15.87
CA THR A 121 8.14 -26.48 -14.62
C THR A 121 8.38 -24.98 -14.84
N GLU A 122 9.27 -24.63 -15.77
CA GLU A 122 9.51 -23.22 -16.11
C GLU A 122 8.30 -22.57 -16.78
N GLN A 123 7.61 -23.26 -17.69
CA GLN A 123 6.38 -22.76 -18.31
C GLN A 123 5.29 -22.51 -17.28
N ILE A 124 5.14 -23.38 -16.29
CA ILE A 124 4.16 -23.21 -15.23
C ILE A 124 4.53 -22.01 -14.34
N ASN A 125 5.79 -21.87 -13.99
CA ASN A 125 6.27 -20.71 -13.24
C ASN A 125 6.00 -19.39 -13.98
N TRP A 126 6.07 -19.38 -15.32
CA TRP A 126 5.73 -18.21 -16.12
C TRP A 126 4.26 -17.80 -16.01
N LEU A 127 3.32 -18.74 -15.75
CA LEU A 127 1.91 -18.42 -15.53
C LEU A 127 1.70 -17.50 -14.32
N SER A 128 2.53 -17.61 -13.30
CA SER A 128 2.51 -16.71 -12.14
C SER A 128 3.37 -15.47 -12.34
N ARG A 129 4.54 -15.61 -12.98
CA ARG A 129 5.49 -14.51 -13.22
C ARG A 129 4.97 -13.44 -14.18
N VAL A 130 4.08 -13.81 -15.10
CA VAL A 130 3.48 -12.88 -16.07
C VAL A 130 2.79 -11.68 -15.38
N TYR A 131 2.25 -11.88 -14.17
CA TYR A 131 1.64 -10.80 -13.39
C TYR A 131 2.65 -9.73 -12.98
N PHE A 132 3.85 -10.11 -12.58
CA PHE A 132 4.91 -9.15 -12.24
C PHE A 132 5.43 -8.44 -13.48
N VAL A 133 5.68 -9.18 -14.55
CA VAL A 133 6.18 -8.61 -15.82
C VAL A 133 5.15 -7.66 -16.44
N ALA A 134 3.87 -8.04 -16.44
CA ALA A 134 2.80 -7.22 -16.98
C ALA A 134 2.49 -5.99 -16.11
N SER A 135 2.64 -6.09 -14.78
CA SER A 135 2.25 -5.02 -13.85
C SER A 135 3.06 -3.74 -13.99
N ILE A 136 4.33 -3.82 -14.39
CA ILE A 136 5.20 -2.65 -14.52
C ILE A 136 4.74 -1.75 -15.68
N PRO A 137 4.67 -2.22 -16.94
CA PRO A 137 4.24 -1.37 -18.05
C PRO A 137 2.74 -1.03 -17.99
N SER A 138 1.88 -1.99 -17.59
CA SER A 138 0.45 -1.75 -17.48
C SER A 138 0.09 -0.87 -16.27
N GLY A 139 0.94 -0.81 -15.25
CA GLY A 139 0.73 0.04 -14.09
C GLY A 139 0.64 1.52 -14.45
N VAL A 140 1.52 2.01 -15.31
CA VAL A 140 1.48 3.41 -15.79
C VAL A 140 0.20 3.69 -16.56
N VAL A 141 -0.23 2.76 -17.42
CA VAL A 141 -1.49 2.85 -18.16
C VAL A 141 -2.69 2.80 -17.20
N ALA A 142 -2.65 1.93 -16.20
CA ALA A 142 -3.71 1.79 -15.21
C ALA A 142 -3.90 3.06 -14.37
N ILE A 143 -2.81 3.72 -13.99
CA ILE A 143 -2.87 5.02 -13.30
C ILE A 143 -3.58 6.05 -14.18
N TRP A 144 -3.16 6.15 -15.44
CA TRP A 144 -3.77 7.07 -16.39
C TRP A 144 -5.26 6.78 -16.61
N VAL A 145 -5.65 5.51 -16.79
CA VAL A 145 -7.05 5.09 -16.93
C VAL A 145 -7.84 5.45 -15.67
N LEU A 146 -7.30 5.16 -14.51
CA LEU A 146 -7.99 5.40 -13.24
C LEU A 146 -8.24 6.90 -13.00
N ASP A 147 -7.30 7.77 -13.35
CA ASP A 147 -7.42 9.21 -13.14
C ASP A 147 -8.17 9.94 -14.25
N SER A 148 -8.02 9.52 -15.52
CA SER A 148 -8.62 10.19 -16.67
C SER A 148 -10.01 9.65 -17.04
N VAL A 149 -10.21 8.33 -17.01
CA VAL A 149 -11.47 7.68 -17.39
C VAL A 149 -12.40 7.53 -16.18
N GLY A 150 -11.82 7.44 -14.99
CA GLY A 150 -12.55 7.38 -13.73
C GLY A 150 -12.77 5.97 -13.20
N LEU A 151 -13.06 5.91 -11.89
CA LEU A 151 -13.10 4.67 -11.10
C LEU A 151 -14.14 3.66 -11.60
N ARG A 152 -15.34 4.11 -12.01
CA ARG A 152 -16.41 3.22 -12.49
C ARG A 152 -15.97 2.41 -13.70
N TRP A 153 -15.56 3.10 -14.75
CA TRP A 153 -15.18 2.44 -16.01
C TRP A 153 -13.92 1.59 -15.85
N ALA A 154 -12.95 2.07 -15.05
CA ALA A 154 -11.78 1.28 -14.72
C ALA A 154 -12.16 -0.05 -14.03
N THR A 155 -13.09 -0.02 -13.07
CA THR A 155 -13.57 -1.22 -12.37
C THR A 155 -14.37 -2.15 -13.30
N ILE A 156 -15.22 -1.61 -14.18
CA ILE A 156 -15.99 -2.43 -15.14
C ILE A 156 -15.05 -3.11 -16.13
N VAL A 157 -14.11 -2.37 -16.73
CA VAL A 157 -13.12 -2.94 -17.67
C VAL A 157 -12.26 -4.00 -16.98
N CYS A 158 -11.83 -3.74 -15.74
CA CYS A 158 -11.10 -4.70 -14.92
C CYS A 158 -11.90 -6.00 -14.71
N ALA A 159 -13.19 -5.89 -14.37
CA ALA A 159 -14.07 -7.04 -14.14
C ALA A 159 -14.25 -7.89 -15.42
N TRP A 160 -14.40 -7.24 -16.58
CA TRP A 160 -14.49 -7.92 -17.87
C TRP A 160 -13.17 -8.58 -18.28
N LEU A 161 -12.02 -7.92 -18.06
CA LEU A 161 -10.71 -8.52 -18.31
C LEU A 161 -10.48 -9.74 -17.43
N ASN A 162 -10.84 -9.66 -16.15
CA ASN A 162 -10.72 -10.75 -15.20
C ASN A 162 -11.61 -11.94 -15.57
N PHE A 163 -12.86 -11.68 -15.92
CA PHE A 163 -13.81 -12.70 -16.37
C PHE A 163 -13.36 -13.34 -17.71
N ALA A 164 -13.04 -12.52 -18.71
CA ALA A 164 -12.55 -13.01 -20.00
C ALA A 164 -11.28 -13.85 -19.84
N GLY A 165 -10.33 -13.40 -19.00
CA GLY A 165 -9.12 -14.17 -18.70
C GLY A 165 -9.43 -15.51 -18.02
N SER A 166 -10.39 -15.53 -17.08
CA SER A 166 -10.81 -16.77 -16.42
C SER A 166 -11.45 -17.79 -17.39
N VAL A 167 -12.26 -17.31 -18.33
CA VAL A 167 -12.86 -18.15 -19.38
C VAL A 167 -11.80 -18.62 -20.37
N PHE A 168 -10.91 -17.70 -20.81
CA PHE A 168 -9.92 -18.02 -21.84
C PHE A 168 -8.97 -19.15 -21.45
N ARG A 169 -8.56 -19.21 -20.18
CA ARG A 169 -7.70 -20.29 -19.68
C ARG A 169 -8.42 -21.64 -19.48
N THR A 170 -9.76 -21.68 -19.55
CA THR A 170 -10.52 -22.94 -19.51
C THR A 170 -10.79 -23.53 -20.90
N LEU A 171 -10.58 -22.75 -21.96
CA LEU A 171 -10.83 -23.19 -23.35
C LEU A 171 -10.10 -24.50 -23.73
N PRO A 172 -8.83 -24.73 -23.33
CA PRO A 172 -8.14 -25.99 -23.65
C PRO A 172 -8.86 -27.24 -23.16
N PHE A 173 -9.65 -27.12 -22.11
CA PHE A 173 -10.43 -28.24 -21.55
C PHE A 173 -11.82 -28.40 -22.19
N MET A 174 -12.38 -27.30 -22.70
CA MET A 174 -13.72 -27.31 -23.31
C MET A 174 -13.69 -27.69 -24.78
N VAL A 175 -12.62 -27.36 -25.49
CA VAL A 175 -12.46 -27.60 -26.92
C VAL A 175 -11.36 -28.64 -27.12
N GLY A 176 -11.75 -29.86 -27.37
CA GLY A 176 -10.78 -30.93 -27.69
C GLY A 176 -9.99 -30.62 -28.96
N GLY A 177 -8.67 -30.96 -28.98
CA GLY A 177 -7.82 -30.84 -30.17
C GLY A 177 -7.01 -29.53 -30.25
N ILE A 178 -6.90 -28.77 -29.19
CA ILE A 178 -6.00 -27.57 -29.13
C ILE A 178 -4.55 -28.07 -29.10
N GLN A 179 -3.76 -27.64 -30.10
CA GLN A 179 -2.36 -28.03 -30.26
C GLN A 179 -1.42 -27.36 -29.24
N ASP A 180 -1.75 -26.17 -28.75
CA ASP A 180 -0.92 -25.42 -27.78
C ASP A 180 -1.75 -24.93 -26.60
N PRO A 181 -1.95 -25.77 -25.57
CA PRO A 181 -2.70 -25.36 -24.37
C PRO A 181 -1.99 -24.27 -23.56
N PHE A 182 -0.65 -24.20 -23.61
CA PHE A 182 0.12 -23.20 -22.89
C PHE A 182 -0.19 -21.78 -23.34
N ALA A 183 -0.38 -21.55 -24.66
CA ALA A 183 -0.71 -20.23 -25.19
C ALA A 183 -2.05 -19.71 -24.64
N PHE A 184 -3.05 -20.58 -24.47
CA PHE A 184 -4.35 -20.21 -23.89
C PHE A 184 -4.26 -19.94 -22.39
N LEU A 185 -3.53 -20.78 -21.65
CA LEU A 185 -3.29 -20.56 -20.23
C LEU A 185 -2.55 -19.23 -19.99
N MET A 186 -1.49 -18.98 -20.75
CA MET A 186 -0.70 -17.75 -20.67
C MET A 186 -1.50 -16.51 -21.11
N GLY A 187 -2.29 -16.63 -22.18
CA GLY A 187 -3.17 -15.55 -22.65
C GLY A 187 -4.21 -15.17 -21.60
N GLY A 188 -4.86 -16.17 -21.00
CA GLY A 188 -5.82 -15.94 -19.91
C GLY A 188 -5.18 -15.32 -18.68
N GLN A 189 -4.00 -15.78 -18.26
CA GLN A 189 -3.25 -15.19 -17.15
C GLN A 189 -2.80 -13.76 -17.46
N SER A 190 -2.41 -13.47 -18.69
CA SER A 190 -2.04 -12.11 -19.10
C SER A 190 -3.23 -11.13 -19.01
N LEU A 191 -4.43 -11.55 -19.42
CA LEU A 191 -5.64 -10.74 -19.26
C LEU A 191 -5.96 -10.47 -17.78
N CYS A 192 -5.84 -11.49 -16.92
CA CYS A 192 -6.02 -11.33 -15.48
C CYS A 192 -4.93 -10.44 -14.85
N ALA A 193 -3.70 -10.50 -15.36
CA ALA A 193 -2.60 -9.63 -14.91
C ALA A 193 -2.85 -8.14 -15.24
N LEU A 194 -3.40 -7.85 -16.42
CA LEU A 194 -3.83 -6.49 -16.78
C LEU A 194 -4.96 -6.00 -15.87
N ALA A 195 -5.90 -6.89 -15.50
CA ALA A 195 -6.95 -6.57 -14.55
C ALA A 195 -6.39 -6.25 -13.15
N GLN A 196 -5.35 -6.99 -12.71
CA GLN A 196 -4.75 -6.80 -11.38
C GLN A 196 -4.25 -5.38 -11.16
N THR A 197 -3.60 -4.77 -12.13
CA THR A 197 -3.07 -3.40 -11.99
C THR A 197 -4.16 -2.37 -11.73
N LEU A 198 -5.31 -2.50 -12.38
CA LEU A 198 -6.46 -1.62 -12.16
C LEU A 198 -7.09 -1.85 -10.78
N VAL A 199 -7.28 -3.10 -10.37
CA VAL A 199 -7.97 -3.40 -9.11
C VAL A 199 -7.13 -3.08 -7.89
N VAL A 200 -5.80 -3.23 -7.95
CA VAL A 200 -4.91 -2.96 -6.80
C VAL A 200 -4.80 -1.47 -6.50
N PHE A 201 -4.92 -0.60 -7.51
CA PHE A 201 -4.84 0.86 -7.33
C PHE A 201 -6.19 1.50 -6.94
N SER A 202 -7.29 0.81 -7.20
CA SER A 202 -8.65 1.33 -7.02
C SER A 202 -9.09 1.58 -5.57
N PRO A 203 -8.69 0.80 -4.54
CA PRO A 203 -9.15 0.99 -3.16
C PRO A 203 -8.86 2.37 -2.58
N ALA A 204 -7.64 2.89 -2.78
CA ALA A 204 -7.25 4.22 -2.30
C ALA A 204 -8.11 5.32 -2.94
N LYS A 205 -8.36 5.23 -4.26
CA LYS A 205 -9.22 6.18 -4.97
C LYS A 205 -10.68 6.06 -4.56
N LEU A 206 -11.19 4.84 -4.37
CA LEU A 206 -12.55 4.62 -3.88
C LEU A 206 -12.75 5.23 -2.49
N ALA A 207 -11.83 4.97 -1.57
CA ALA A 207 -11.87 5.51 -0.21
C ALA A 207 -11.86 7.05 -0.22
N ALA A 208 -11.04 7.65 -1.06
CA ALA A 208 -10.91 9.09 -1.20
C ALA A 208 -12.18 9.76 -1.77
N LEU A 209 -12.85 9.14 -2.74
CA LEU A 209 -13.99 9.72 -3.45
C LEU A 209 -15.34 9.47 -2.76
N TRP A 210 -15.53 8.31 -2.13
CA TRP A 210 -16.84 7.85 -1.65
C TRP A 210 -16.97 7.82 -0.13
N PHE A 211 -15.86 7.81 0.62
CA PHE A 211 -15.89 7.66 2.07
C PHE A 211 -15.53 8.95 2.80
N PRO A 212 -16.25 9.26 3.90
CA PRO A 212 -15.90 10.38 4.75
C PRO A 212 -14.57 10.10 5.45
N GLU A 213 -13.92 11.17 5.89
CA GLU A 213 -12.58 11.16 6.48
C GLU A 213 -12.37 10.11 7.59
N HIS A 214 -13.39 9.93 8.45
CA HIS A 214 -13.33 9.01 9.59
C HIS A 214 -13.51 7.53 9.22
N GLN A 215 -13.67 7.17 7.94
CA GLN A 215 -13.85 5.80 7.44
C GLN A 215 -12.93 5.47 6.25
N ARG A 216 -12.06 6.38 5.82
CA ARG A 216 -11.20 6.20 4.63
C ARG A 216 -10.20 5.09 4.82
N ALA A 217 -9.47 5.07 5.95
CA ALA A 217 -8.47 4.06 6.21
C ALA A 217 -9.10 2.66 6.30
N THR A 218 -10.26 2.54 6.95
CA THR A 218 -11.00 1.27 7.02
C THR A 218 -11.51 0.82 5.65
N ALA A 219 -12.06 1.71 4.83
CA ALA A 219 -12.52 1.38 3.48
C ALA A 219 -11.36 0.94 2.57
N ASN A 220 -10.24 1.67 2.62
CA ASN A 220 -9.03 1.31 1.88
C ASN A 220 -8.48 -0.05 2.35
N MET A 221 -8.49 -0.33 3.65
CA MET A 221 -8.09 -1.61 4.22
C MET A 221 -8.94 -2.77 3.70
N ILE A 222 -10.29 -2.64 3.70
CA ILE A 222 -11.19 -3.69 3.21
C ILE A 222 -10.89 -4.01 1.74
N GLY A 223 -10.75 -2.98 0.90
CA GLY A 223 -10.41 -3.17 -0.52
C GLY A 223 -9.04 -3.81 -0.72
N THR A 224 -8.02 -3.36 -0.01
CA THR A 224 -6.64 -3.83 -0.15
C THR A 224 -6.45 -5.24 0.39
N MET A 225 -7.02 -5.56 1.57
CA MET A 225 -6.86 -6.87 2.22
C MET A 225 -7.68 -7.98 1.55
N SER A 226 -8.60 -7.65 0.67
CA SER A 226 -9.33 -8.65 -0.13
C SER A 226 -8.40 -9.45 -1.06
N ASN A 227 -7.30 -8.85 -1.53
CA ASN A 227 -6.31 -9.52 -2.38
C ASN A 227 -5.56 -10.64 -1.61
N PRO A 228 -4.89 -10.38 -0.46
CA PRO A 228 -4.28 -11.45 0.34
C PRO A 228 -5.25 -12.56 0.77
N LEU A 229 -6.51 -12.22 1.06
CA LEU A 229 -7.52 -13.23 1.36
C LEU A 229 -7.81 -14.14 0.17
N GLY A 230 -7.83 -13.59 -1.04
CA GLY A 230 -7.95 -14.38 -2.28
C GLY A 230 -6.76 -15.33 -2.46
N ILE A 231 -5.54 -14.87 -2.17
CA ILE A 231 -4.32 -15.69 -2.19
C ILE A 231 -4.43 -16.85 -1.20
N LEU A 232 -4.86 -16.58 0.04
CA LEU A 232 -5.05 -17.60 1.06
C LEU A 232 -6.05 -18.66 0.60
N VAL A 233 -7.19 -18.24 0.07
CA VAL A 233 -8.22 -19.17 -0.42
C VAL A 233 -7.72 -19.99 -1.60
N ALA A 234 -6.98 -19.41 -2.55
CA ALA A 234 -6.40 -20.15 -3.66
C ALA A 234 -5.44 -21.25 -3.19
N ASN A 235 -4.57 -20.93 -2.22
CA ASN A 235 -3.60 -21.88 -1.66
C ASN A 235 -4.27 -23.05 -0.90
N LEU A 236 -5.43 -22.82 -0.30
CA LEU A 236 -6.17 -23.87 0.41
C LEU A 236 -7.12 -24.64 -0.53
N LEU A 237 -7.79 -23.92 -1.41
CA LEU A 237 -8.87 -24.49 -2.24
C LEU A 237 -8.32 -25.28 -3.44
N SER A 238 -7.24 -24.81 -4.10
CA SER A 238 -6.71 -25.50 -5.27
C SER A 238 -6.24 -26.93 -4.97
N PRO A 239 -5.43 -27.21 -3.92
CA PRO A 239 -5.06 -28.57 -3.56
C PRO A 239 -6.23 -29.41 -3.03
N ALA A 240 -7.24 -28.77 -2.42
CA ALA A 240 -8.43 -29.47 -1.94
C ALA A 240 -9.32 -29.96 -3.09
N LEU A 241 -9.38 -29.19 -4.18
CA LEU A 241 -10.17 -29.51 -5.37
C LEU A 241 -9.45 -30.48 -6.30
N VAL A 242 -8.14 -30.32 -6.51
CA VAL A 242 -7.36 -31.12 -7.46
C VAL A 242 -6.64 -32.24 -6.69
N LYS A 243 -7.25 -33.39 -6.68
CA LYS A 243 -6.63 -34.62 -6.15
C LYS A 243 -6.11 -35.55 -7.26
N LYS A 244 -6.66 -35.40 -8.46
CA LYS A 244 -6.27 -36.10 -9.67
C LYS A 244 -6.22 -35.12 -10.83
N GLU A 245 -5.52 -35.49 -11.88
CA GLU A 245 -5.42 -34.67 -13.11
C GLU A 245 -6.79 -34.37 -13.75
N GLU A 246 -7.75 -35.28 -13.61
CA GLU A 246 -9.12 -35.17 -14.12
C GLU A 246 -9.92 -34.05 -13.41
N ASP A 247 -9.47 -33.60 -12.23
CA ASP A 247 -10.15 -32.56 -11.42
C ASP A 247 -9.76 -31.12 -11.84
N ILE A 248 -8.74 -30.95 -12.68
CA ILE A 248 -8.26 -29.63 -13.12
C ILE A 248 -9.35 -28.80 -13.79
N PRO A 249 -10.18 -29.33 -14.73
CA PRO A 249 -11.27 -28.57 -15.33
C PRO A 249 -12.31 -28.09 -14.32
N LEU A 250 -12.59 -28.92 -13.30
CA LEU A 250 -13.50 -28.56 -12.21
C LEU A 250 -12.96 -27.38 -11.40
N MET A 251 -11.68 -27.39 -11.04
CA MET A 251 -11.03 -26.29 -10.33
C MET A 251 -11.13 -24.98 -11.13
N LEU A 252 -10.78 -25.02 -12.41
CA LEU A 252 -10.86 -23.84 -13.29
C LEU A 252 -12.29 -23.32 -13.41
N GLY A 253 -13.28 -24.22 -13.55
CA GLY A 253 -14.70 -23.88 -13.59
C GLY A 253 -15.20 -23.21 -12.31
N ILE A 254 -14.75 -23.67 -11.15
CA ILE A 254 -15.09 -23.08 -9.85
C ILE A 254 -14.55 -21.63 -9.76
N TYR A 255 -13.34 -21.38 -10.26
CA TYR A 255 -12.77 -20.02 -10.24
C TYR A 255 -13.41 -19.04 -11.25
N ILE A 256 -14.12 -19.52 -12.27
CA ILE A 256 -14.93 -18.67 -13.16
C ILE A 256 -16.13 -18.08 -12.41
N ILE A 257 -16.70 -18.80 -11.45
CA ILE A 257 -17.94 -18.37 -10.76
C ILE A 257 -17.75 -16.99 -10.07
N PRO A 258 -16.78 -16.79 -9.17
CA PRO A 258 -16.57 -15.48 -8.55
C PRO A 258 -16.21 -14.40 -9.57
N ALA A 259 -15.46 -14.73 -10.63
CA ALA A 259 -15.13 -13.78 -11.69
C ALA A 259 -16.40 -13.34 -12.47
N GLY A 260 -17.30 -14.26 -12.79
CA GLY A 260 -18.57 -13.98 -13.45
C GLY A 260 -19.53 -13.17 -12.56
N ILE A 261 -19.65 -13.54 -11.28
CA ILE A 261 -20.47 -12.80 -10.31
C ILE A 261 -19.98 -11.36 -10.19
N THR A 262 -18.67 -11.14 -10.03
CA THR A 262 -18.11 -9.79 -9.91
C THR A 262 -18.26 -8.99 -11.20
N CYS A 263 -18.16 -9.62 -12.35
CA CYS A 263 -18.39 -8.97 -13.65
C CYS A 263 -19.86 -8.49 -13.78
N LEU A 264 -20.82 -9.33 -13.42
CA LEU A 264 -22.24 -8.97 -13.40
C LEU A 264 -22.52 -7.86 -12.41
N LEU A 265 -22.01 -7.97 -11.18
CA LEU A 265 -22.21 -6.95 -10.14
C LEU A 265 -21.57 -5.61 -10.54
N ALA A 266 -20.36 -5.62 -11.10
CA ALA A 266 -19.68 -4.40 -11.57
C ALA A 266 -20.49 -3.71 -12.68
N THR A 267 -21.03 -4.48 -13.62
CA THR A 267 -21.81 -3.93 -14.74
C THR A 267 -23.19 -3.44 -14.31
N ALA A 268 -23.88 -4.17 -13.42
CA ALA A 268 -25.25 -3.87 -13.00
C ALA A 268 -25.33 -2.82 -11.89
N CYS A 269 -24.41 -2.86 -10.90
CA CYS A 269 -24.52 -2.07 -9.67
C CYS A 269 -23.74 -0.75 -9.71
N LEU A 270 -22.68 -0.64 -10.54
CA LEU A 270 -21.86 0.56 -10.60
C LEU A 270 -22.46 1.57 -11.61
N LEU A 271 -23.35 2.42 -11.13
CA LEU A 271 -24.05 3.40 -11.99
C LEU A 271 -23.30 4.74 -12.12
N GLU A 272 -22.58 5.17 -11.10
CA GLU A 272 -21.96 6.49 -11.00
C GLU A 272 -20.47 6.39 -10.69
N SER A 273 -19.62 7.24 -11.29
CA SER A 273 -18.18 7.30 -11.01
C SER A 273 -17.86 8.09 -9.76
N VAL A 274 -18.67 9.09 -9.44
CA VAL A 274 -18.50 10.04 -8.32
C VAL A 274 -19.86 10.18 -7.65
N PRO A 275 -19.92 10.31 -6.31
CA PRO A 275 -21.20 10.52 -5.63
C PRO A 275 -21.84 11.84 -6.08
N PRO A 276 -23.19 11.93 -6.17
CA PRO A 276 -23.91 13.14 -6.63
C PRO A 276 -23.61 14.37 -5.75
N THR A 277 -23.43 14.16 -4.44
CA THR A 277 -22.90 15.16 -3.51
C THR A 277 -21.61 14.61 -2.89
N PRO A 278 -20.52 15.38 -2.91
CA PRO A 278 -19.25 14.90 -2.38
C PRO A 278 -19.33 14.69 -0.87
N PRO A 279 -18.66 13.66 -0.32
CA PRO A 279 -18.64 13.41 1.13
C PRO A 279 -17.77 14.40 1.90
N SER A 280 -17.01 15.26 1.22
CA SER A 280 -16.21 16.35 1.78
C SER A 280 -16.05 17.49 0.77
N ALA A 281 -15.80 18.72 1.24
CA ALA A 281 -15.68 19.94 0.43
C ALA A 281 -14.70 19.85 -0.76
N ARG A 282 -13.85 18.86 -0.77
CA ARG A 282 -12.77 18.70 -1.75
C ARG A 282 -12.90 17.55 -2.75
N ALA A 283 -13.81 16.65 -2.56
CA ALA A 283 -14.15 15.72 -3.64
C ALA A 283 -14.67 16.48 -4.89
N ILE A 284 -14.99 17.77 -4.73
CA ILE A 284 -15.35 18.71 -5.81
C ILE A 284 -14.14 19.17 -6.63
N HIS A 285 -12.96 19.30 -6.01
CA HIS A 285 -11.77 19.88 -6.61
C HIS A 285 -10.71 18.87 -7.06
N SER A 286 -11.03 17.59 -7.16
CA SER A 286 -10.17 16.61 -7.84
C SER A 286 -10.22 16.81 -9.36
N THR A 287 -10.14 18.07 -9.82
CA THR A 287 -9.83 18.37 -11.21
C THR A 287 -8.39 17.96 -11.43
N SER A 288 -8.27 16.79 -12.02
CA SER A 288 -7.05 16.17 -12.49
C SER A 288 -6.13 17.21 -13.12
N GLU A 289 -5.05 17.57 -12.45
CA GLU A 289 -3.90 18.12 -13.14
C GLU A 289 -3.52 17.15 -14.27
N LYS A 290 -2.98 17.68 -15.37
CA LYS A 290 -2.54 16.81 -16.47
C LYS A 290 -1.66 15.72 -15.88
N PHE A 291 -1.94 14.47 -16.20
CA PHE A 291 -1.28 13.27 -15.64
C PHE A 291 0.24 13.40 -15.51
N LEU A 292 0.93 13.92 -16.54
CA LEU A 292 2.38 14.10 -16.56
C LEU A 292 2.84 15.19 -15.58
N ASP A 293 2.08 16.25 -15.39
CA ASP A 293 2.40 17.32 -14.45
C ASP A 293 2.21 16.83 -13.00
N GLY A 294 1.17 16.04 -12.75
CA GLY A 294 0.94 15.36 -11.49
C GLY A 294 2.09 14.39 -11.14
N LEU A 295 2.54 13.57 -12.10
CA LEU A 295 3.66 12.66 -11.91
C LEU A 295 4.97 13.42 -11.59
N LYS A 296 5.23 14.52 -12.28
CA LYS A 296 6.39 15.39 -12.00
C LYS A 296 6.30 16.00 -10.60
N LEU A 297 5.11 16.43 -10.19
CA LEU A 297 4.89 17.00 -8.87
C LEU A 297 5.14 15.96 -7.75
N LEU A 298 4.73 14.70 -7.95
CA LEU A 298 5.02 13.59 -7.03
C LEU A 298 6.53 13.37 -6.87
N LEU A 299 7.26 13.29 -7.98
CA LEU A 299 8.71 13.07 -7.97
C LEU A 299 9.50 14.25 -7.36
N CYS A 300 8.96 15.47 -7.41
CA CYS A 300 9.53 16.63 -6.74
C CYS A 300 9.20 16.72 -5.25
N ASN A 301 8.21 15.96 -4.75
CA ASN A 301 7.82 15.95 -3.36
C ASN A 301 8.71 14.99 -2.55
N ARG A 302 9.69 15.55 -1.81
CA ARG A 302 10.66 14.75 -1.03
C ARG A 302 10.01 13.77 -0.05
N ALA A 303 8.94 14.18 0.65
CA ALA A 303 8.25 13.32 1.60
C ALA A 303 7.61 12.13 0.88
N TYR A 304 6.94 12.39 -0.26
CA TYR A 304 6.36 11.33 -1.07
C TYR A 304 7.43 10.35 -1.60
N VAL A 305 8.56 10.86 -2.10
CA VAL A 305 9.65 10.00 -2.61
C VAL A 305 10.22 9.11 -1.51
N VAL A 306 10.46 9.66 -0.30
CA VAL A 306 10.92 8.87 0.86
C VAL A 306 9.92 7.76 1.20
N LEU A 307 8.63 8.10 1.26
CA LEU A 307 7.58 7.12 1.53
C LEU A 307 7.50 6.07 0.42
N ALA A 308 7.54 6.49 -0.85
CA ALA A 308 7.44 5.60 -2.01
C ALA A 308 8.58 4.58 -2.06
N VAL A 309 9.82 5.00 -1.83
CA VAL A 309 10.98 4.09 -1.79
C VAL A 309 10.92 3.16 -0.57
N CYS A 310 10.64 3.69 0.63
CA CYS A 310 10.60 2.85 1.82
C CYS A 310 9.43 1.85 1.81
N PHE A 311 8.25 2.31 1.42
CA PHE A 311 7.07 1.45 1.38
C PHE A 311 7.06 0.55 0.14
N GLY A 312 7.54 1.02 -1.01
CA GLY A 312 7.78 0.19 -2.19
C GLY A 312 8.76 -0.95 -1.88
N GLY A 313 9.90 -0.62 -1.25
CA GLY A 313 10.85 -1.62 -0.77
C GLY A 313 10.23 -2.61 0.23
N GLY A 314 9.34 -2.14 1.10
CA GLY A 314 8.52 -2.98 1.98
C GLY A 314 7.65 -3.97 1.19
N ILE A 315 6.91 -3.51 0.18
CA ILE A 315 6.12 -4.38 -0.72
C ILE A 315 7.03 -5.42 -1.38
N GLY A 316 8.20 -5.00 -1.86
CA GLY A 316 9.18 -5.89 -2.48
C GLY A 316 9.72 -6.97 -1.53
N ILE A 317 10.03 -6.61 -0.28
CA ILE A 317 10.46 -7.54 0.77
C ILE A 317 9.36 -8.56 1.07
N PHE A 318 8.10 -8.11 1.23
CA PHE A 318 6.97 -9.01 1.50
C PHE A 318 6.68 -9.96 0.35
N SER A 319 6.74 -9.47 -0.89
CA SER A 319 6.57 -10.30 -2.08
C SER A 319 7.67 -11.35 -2.18
N SER A 320 8.91 -10.96 -1.94
CA SER A 320 10.07 -11.87 -1.92
C SER A 320 9.97 -12.89 -0.78
N PHE A 321 9.57 -12.45 0.43
CA PHE A 321 9.33 -13.34 1.57
C PHE A 321 8.29 -14.41 1.24
N SER A 322 7.13 -14.01 0.72
CA SER A 322 6.06 -14.95 0.36
C SER A 322 6.49 -15.95 -0.72
N ALA A 323 7.27 -15.50 -1.71
CA ALA A 323 7.74 -16.35 -2.79
C ALA A 323 8.86 -17.31 -2.38
N LEU A 324 9.69 -16.93 -1.42
CA LEU A 324 10.87 -17.69 -1.00
C LEU A 324 10.65 -18.50 0.29
N LEU A 325 9.52 -18.33 0.98
CA LEU A 325 9.24 -18.97 2.27
C LEU A 325 9.39 -20.49 2.21
N GLU A 326 8.85 -21.12 1.17
CA GLU A 326 8.96 -22.55 0.96
C GLU A 326 10.42 -22.98 0.78
N GLN A 327 11.14 -22.32 -0.12
CA GLN A 327 12.55 -22.64 -0.43
C GLN A 327 13.49 -22.45 0.77
N VAL A 328 13.19 -21.49 1.63
CA VAL A 328 13.99 -21.22 2.85
C VAL A 328 13.77 -22.28 3.92
N LEU A 329 12.52 -22.70 4.13
CA LEU A 329 12.15 -23.60 5.21
C LEU A 329 12.30 -25.08 4.83
N CYS A 330 12.05 -25.48 3.55
CA CYS A 330 12.20 -26.87 3.12
C CYS A 330 13.64 -27.37 3.27
N VAL A 331 14.64 -26.53 3.01
CA VAL A 331 16.07 -26.87 3.20
C VAL A 331 16.41 -27.21 4.65
N ARG A 332 15.60 -26.73 5.61
CA ARG A 332 15.77 -27.00 7.06
C ARG A 332 14.98 -28.20 7.56
N GLY A 333 14.28 -28.92 6.65
CA GLY A 333 13.52 -30.12 6.98
C GLY A 333 12.13 -29.86 7.56
N TYR A 334 11.57 -28.66 7.36
CA TYR A 334 10.18 -28.40 7.72
C TYR A 334 9.23 -28.97 6.65
N SER A 335 8.12 -29.56 7.10
CA SER A 335 7.13 -30.14 6.19
C SER A 335 6.38 -29.05 5.39
N ASN A 336 5.97 -29.39 4.17
CA ASN A 336 5.22 -28.48 3.30
C ASN A 336 3.89 -28.04 3.95
N GLU A 337 3.24 -28.90 4.73
CA GLU A 337 2.04 -28.57 5.50
C GLU A 337 2.31 -27.46 6.52
N PHE A 338 3.43 -27.55 7.24
CA PHE A 338 3.84 -26.53 8.21
C PHE A 338 4.19 -25.21 7.52
N ILE A 339 4.86 -25.26 6.39
CA ILE A 339 5.20 -24.05 5.60
C ILE A 339 3.92 -23.37 5.11
N GLY A 340 2.96 -24.14 4.60
CA GLY A 340 1.63 -23.66 4.24
C GLY A 340 0.88 -23.01 5.41
N LEU A 341 0.98 -23.62 6.60
CA LEU A 341 0.43 -23.04 7.84
C LEU A 341 1.09 -21.69 8.18
N CYS A 342 2.41 -21.58 8.09
CA CYS A 342 3.12 -20.31 8.31
C CYS A 342 2.63 -19.21 7.34
N GLY A 343 2.46 -19.53 6.07
CA GLY A 343 1.90 -18.61 5.07
C GLY A 343 0.45 -18.21 5.37
N ALA A 344 -0.37 -19.16 5.81
CA ALA A 344 -1.76 -18.88 6.20
C ALA A 344 -1.84 -17.98 7.45
N LEU A 345 -1.04 -18.26 8.48
CA LEU A 345 -0.95 -17.45 9.69
C LEU A 345 -0.47 -16.03 9.37
N PHE A 346 0.52 -15.88 8.50
CA PHE A 346 1.01 -14.60 8.01
C PHE A 346 -0.12 -13.74 7.40
N ILE A 347 -0.97 -14.32 6.56
CA ILE A 347 -2.08 -13.59 5.93
C ILE A 347 -3.21 -13.31 6.94
N VAL A 348 -3.64 -14.29 7.72
CA VAL A 348 -4.75 -14.15 8.68
C VAL A 348 -4.45 -13.07 9.72
N PHE A 349 -3.28 -13.15 10.37
CA PHE A 349 -2.87 -12.14 11.34
C PHE A 349 -2.59 -10.78 10.69
N GLY A 350 -2.16 -10.77 9.44
CA GLY A 350 -2.00 -9.56 8.65
C GLY A 350 -3.30 -8.81 8.43
N VAL A 351 -4.37 -9.50 8.05
CA VAL A 351 -5.71 -8.93 7.88
C VAL A 351 -6.26 -8.41 9.21
N LEU A 352 -6.09 -9.17 10.30
CA LEU A 352 -6.51 -8.74 11.64
C LEU A 352 -5.74 -7.48 12.10
N GLY A 353 -4.43 -7.44 11.89
CA GLY A 353 -3.60 -6.27 12.20
C GLY A 353 -4.00 -5.04 11.39
N ALA A 354 -4.24 -5.21 10.10
CA ALA A 354 -4.69 -4.14 9.22
C ALA A 354 -6.05 -3.56 9.66
N LEU A 355 -6.99 -4.42 10.08
CA LEU A 355 -8.29 -3.99 10.58
C LEU A 355 -8.15 -3.15 11.85
N VAL A 356 -7.41 -3.66 12.84
CA VAL A 356 -7.20 -2.96 14.13
C VAL A 356 -6.52 -1.61 13.92
N LEU A 357 -5.44 -1.59 13.13
CA LEU A 357 -4.66 -0.38 12.90
C LEU A 357 -5.44 0.65 12.09
N SER A 358 -6.21 0.22 11.08
CA SER A 358 -7.03 1.14 10.27
C SER A 358 -8.15 1.78 11.10
N LEU A 359 -8.83 1.01 11.97
CA LEU A 359 -9.82 1.55 12.90
C LEU A 359 -9.21 2.53 13.91
N TYR A 360 -8.00 2.24 14.39
CA TYR A 360 -7.26 3.14 15.27
C TYR A 360 -6.91 4.45 14.56
N VAL A 361 -6.37 4.39 13.36
CA VAL A 361 -5.96 5.58 12.59
C VAL A 361 -7.16 6.39 12.12
N ASP A 362 -8.28 5.76 11.76
CA ASP A 362 -9.51 6.50 11.43
C ASP A 362 -10.01 7.37 12.59
N ARG A 363 -9.78 6.93 13.85
CA ARG A 363 -10.14 7.71 15.05
C ARG A 363 -9.11 8.76 15.45
N THR A 364 -7.83 8.42 15.36
CA THR A 364 -6.73 9.25 15.90
C THR A 364 -6.09 10.16 14.87
N LYS A 365 -6.21 9.84 13.57
CA LYS A 365 -5.55 10.54 12.45
C LYS A 365 -4.02 10.56 12.52
N LEU A 366 -3.41 9.69 13.32
CA LEU A 366 -1.97 9.59 13.50
C LEU A 366 -1.33 8.65 12.45
N PHE A 367 -1.41 9.02 11.16
CA PHE A 367 -0.89 8.20 10.05
C PHE A 367 0.62 8.01 10.12
N THR A 368 1.37 9.09 10.32
CA THR A 368 2.84 9.08 10.30
C THR A 368 3.41 8.21 11.40
N GLU A 369 2.89 8.36 12.63
CA GLU A 369 3.32 7.59 13.80
C GLU A 369 2.98 6.10 13.61
N ALA A 370 1.78 5.79 13.14
CA ALA A 370 1.35 4.42 12.89
C ALA A 370 2.26 3.73 11.87
N VAL A 371 2.59 4.40 10.76
CA VAL A 371 3.47 3.86 9.72
C VAL A 371 4.88 3.67 10.26
N LYS A 372 5.47 4.65 10.96
CA LYS A 372 6.82 4.56 11.53
C LYS A 372 6.94 3.42 12.56
N ILE A 373 5.99 3.33 13.49
CA ILE A 373 5.99 2.28 14.52
C ILE A 373 5.81 0.91 13.85
N GLY A 374 4.88 0.78 12.91
CA GLY A 374 4.65 -0.46 12.19
C GLY A 374 5.88 -0.94 11.42
N PHE A 375 6.60 -0.06 10.73
CA PHE A 375 7.86 -0.40 10.05
C PHE A 375 8.94 -0.85 11.03
N CYS A 376 9.09 -0.18 12.18
CA CYS A 376 10.06 -0.58 13.21
C CYS A 376 9.74 -1.97 13.78
N LEU A 377 8.48 -2.24 14.11
CA LEU A 377 8.05 -3.54 14.63
C LEU A 377 8.24 -4.65 13.56
N THR A 378 7.88 -4.37 12.32
CA THR A 378 8.11 -5.30 11.19
C THR A 378 9.60 -5.62 11.04
N SER A 379 10.47 -4.61 11.14
CA SER A 379 11.92 -4.78 11.05
C SER A 379 12.46 -5.70 12.16
N VAL A 380 12.04 -5.49 13.40
CA VAL A 380 12.44 -6.35 14.53
C VAL A 380 12.01 -7.80 14.31
N VAL A 381 10.77 -8.01 13.87
CA VAL A 381 10.25 -9.37 13.59
C VAL A 381 10.96 -10.00 12.38
N CYS A 382 11.31 -9.21 11.37
CA CYS A 382 12.07 -9.67 10.21
C CYS A 382 13.48 -10.14 10.61
N VAL A 383 14.15 -9.45 11.52
CA VAL A 383 15.42 -9.88 12.10
C VAL A 383 15.24 -11.19 12.90
N ALA A 384 14.18 -11.30 13.70
CA ALA A 384 13.88 -12.54 14.43
C ALA A 384 13.63 -13.72 13.46
N PHE A 385 12.91 -13.49 12.33
CA PHE A 385 12.74 -14.48 11.28
C PHE A 385 14.07 -14.92 10.69
N ALA A 386 14.94 -13.98 10.31
CA ALA A 386 16.25 -14.28 9.74
C ALA A 386 17.14 -15.13 10.66
N LEU A 387 17.03 -14.96 11.97
CA LEU A 387 17.78 -15.74 12.95
C LEU A 387 17.16 -17.12 13.21
N VAL A 388 15.83 -17.17 13.45
CA VAL A 388 15.14 -18.42 13.83
C VAL A 388 14.97 -19.36 12.63
N SER A 389 14.80 -18.86 11.42
CA SER A 389 14.73 -19.67 10.19
C SER A 389 16.00 -20.49 9.93
N GLN A 390 17.12 -20.17 10.58
CA GLN A 390 18.37 -20.93 10.50
C GLN A 390 18.40 -22.15 11.44
N LEU A 391 17.51 -22.18 12.44
CA LEU A 391 17.43 -23.25 13.42
C LEU A 391 16.51 -24.37 12.95
N GLN A 392 16.76 -25.60 13.39
CA GLN A 392 15.89 -26.75 13.12
C GLN A 392 14.95 -27.00 14.31
N GLY A 393 13.75 -27.52 14.02
CA GLY A 393 12.80 -27.95 15.05
C GLY A 393 12.09 -26.82 15.81
N GLN A 394 12.20 -25.56 15.38
CA GLN A 394 11.59 -24.39 16.05
C GLN A 394 10.22 -24.05 15.44
N THR A 395 9.34 -25.03 15.33
CA THR A 395 8.01 -24.87 14.68
C THR A 395 7.16 -23.79 15.33
N LEU A 396 7.05 -23.81 16.69
CA LEU A 396 6.24 -22.83 17.42
C LEU A 396 6.79 -21.40 17.28
N ALA A 397 8.11 -21.25 17.38
CA ALA A 397 8.74 -19.93 17.21
C ALA A 397 8.56 -19.38 15.81
N LEU A 398 8.73 -20.20 14.76
CA LEU A 398 8.52 -19.80 13.38
C LEU A 398 7.05 -19.44 13.10
N ALA A 399 6.09 -20.24 13.59
CA ALA A 399 4.67 -19.92 13.44
C ALA A 399 4.31 -18.58 14.12
N ALA A 400 4.82 -18.34 15.34
CA ALA A 400 4.62 -17.08 16.04
C ALA A 400 5.26 -15.89 15.30
N ILE A 401 6.48 -16.04 14.79
CA ILE A 401 7.19 -15.00 14.04
C ILE A 401 6.47 -14.69 12.74
N CYS A 402 6.02 -15.70 11.98
CA CYS A 402 5.23 -15.48 10.75
C CYS A 402 3.91 -14.77 11.05
N SER A 403 3.23 -15.10 12.15
CA SER A 403 2.03 -14.43 12.61
C SER A 403 2.29 -12.95 12.94
N LEU A 404 3.36 -12.65 13.67
CA LEU A 404 3.75 -11.28 14.01
C LEU A 404 4.21 -10.48 12.79
N LEU A 405 4.93 -11.13 11.86
CA LEU A 405 5.36 -10.50 10.62
C LEU A 405 4.16 -10.09 9.76
N GLY A 406 3.14 -10.93 9.69
CA GLY A 406 1.86 -10.59 9.09
C GLY A 406 1.17 -9.45 9.84
N LEU A 407 1.02 -9.58 11.15
CA LEU A 407 0.31 -8.63 12.02
C LEU A 407 0.84 -7.20 11.86
N PHE A 408 2.15 -7.01 11.82
CA PHE A 408 2.76 -5.68 11.71
C PHE A 408 2.96 -5.26 10.26
N GLY A 409 3.40 -6.15 9.38
CA GLY A 409 3.74 -5.82 8.00
C GLY A 409 2.54 -5.47 7.14
N PHE A 410 1.50 -6.30 7.10
CA PHE A 410 0.29 -6.00 6.35
C PHE A 410 -0.53 -4.85 6.96
N ALA A 411 -0.50 -4.69 8.29
CA ALA A 411 -1.22 -3.61 8.95
C ALA A 411 -0.82 -2.22 8.43
N VAL A 412 0.44 -2.06 8.08
CA VAL A 412 0.98 -0.77 7.59
C VAL A 412 0.52 -0.45 6.17
N ALA A 413 0.26 -1.45 5.33
CA ALA A 413 0.01 -1.25 3.90
C ALA A 413 -1.15 -0.27 3.58
N PRO A 414 -2.38 -0.46 4.09
CA PRO A 414 -3.48 0.46 3.82
C PRO A 414 -3.23 1.86 4.39
N ILE A 415 -2.55 1.96 5.52
CA ILE A 415 -2.25 3.24 6.18
C ILE A 415 -1.17 4.02 5.40
N ALA A 416 -0.13 3.34 4.93
CA ALA A 416 0.91 3.96 4.11
C ALA A 416 0.36 4.46 2.77
N MET A 417 -0.61 3.75 2.19
CA MET A 417 -1.32 4.21 0.99
C MET A 417 -2.15 5.46 1.24
N GLU A 418 -2.89 5.51 2.35
CA GLU A 418 -3.65 6.71 2.73
C GLU A 418 -2.70 7.88 3.02
N LEU A 419 -1.59 7.63 3.72
CA LEU A 419 -0.55 8.63 3.98
C LEU A 419 0.08 9.15 2.68
N ALA A 420 0.25 8.30 1.66
CA ALA A 420 0.74 8.70 0.34
C ALA A 420 -0.22 9.69 -0.33
N VAL A 421 -1.52 9.42 -0.26
CA VAL A 421 -2.56 10.31 -0.77
C VAL A 421 -2.59 11.62 0.02
N GLU A 422 -2.46 11.57 1.36
CA GLU A 422 -2.44 12.75 2.23
C GLU A 422 -1.26 13.69 1.94
N CYS A 423 -0.06 13.15 1.73
CA CYS A 423 1.15 13.97 1.50
C CYS A 423 1.30 14.45 0.05
N SER A 424 0.64 13.80 -0.91
CA SER A 424 0.76 14.09 -2.35
C SER A 424 -0.24 15.14 -2.85
N PHE A 425 -1.22 15.52 -2.04
CA PHE A 425 -2.21 16.51 -2.43
C PHE A 425 -1.56 17.79 -3.05
N PRO A 426 -2.03 18.31 -4.19
CA PRO A 426 -3.30 18.08 -4.90
C PRO A 426 -3.28 17.05 -6.04
N VAL A 427 -2.27 16.19 -6.11
CA VAL A 427 -2.16 15.15 -7.16
C VAL A 427 -3.25 14.09 -6.99
N GLY A 428 -3.69 13.48 -8.09
CA GLY A 428 -4.72 12.44 -8.10
C GLY A 428 -4.35 11.23 -7.26
N GLU A 429 -5.32 10.69 -6.53
CA GLU A 429 -5.14 9.57 -5.60
C GLU A 429 -4.69 8.29 -6.32
N GLY A 430 -5.17 8.07 -7.56
CA GLY A 430 -4.75 6.94 -8.40
C GLY A 430 -3.27 7.01 -8.76
N ALA A 431 -2.76 8.20 -9.11
CA ALA A 431 -1.35 8.41 -9.40
C ALA A 431 -0.48 8.21 -8.15
N ALA A 432 -0.91 8.76 -7.01
CA ALA A 432 -0.18 8.65 -5.75
C ALA A 432 -0.03 7.18 -5.28
N ALA A 433 -1.12 6.41 -5.28
CA ALA A 433 -1.09 5.01 -4.89
C ALA A 433 -0.42 4.12 -5.95
N GLY A 434 -0.77 4.31 -7.22
CA GLY A 434 -0.30 3.48 -8.32
C GLY A 434 1.20 3.55 -8.54
N LEU A 435 1.81 4.73 -8.44
CA LEU A 435 3.26 4.89 -8.59
C LEU A 435 4.04 4.13 -7.51
N ILE A 436 3.56 4.10 -6.27
CA ILE A 436 4.18 3.32 -5.18
C ILE A 436 4.12 1.82 -5.51
N PHE A 437 2.99 1.32 -6.01
CA PHE A 437 2.90 -0.09 -6.39
C PHE A 437 3.81 -0.44 -7.56
N VAL A 438 3.88 0.38 -8.60
CA VAL A 438 4.78 0.16 -9.74
C VAL A 438 6.24 0.15 -9.28
N LEU A 439 6.63 1.10 -8.43
CA LEU A 439 7.96 1.15 -7.84
C LEU A 439 8.22 -0.08 -6.97
N GLY A 440 7.26 -0.45 -6.10
CA GLY A 440 7.36 -1.62 -5.24
C GLY A 440 7.49 -2.94 -6.01
N GLN A 441 6.83 -3.08 -7.18
CA GLN A 441 7.02 -4.24 -8.06
C GLN A 441 8.44 -4.26 -8.65
N ALA A 442 8.96 -3.12 -9.09
CA ALA A 442 10.32 -3.03 -9.62
C ALA A 442 11.37 -3.32 -8.54
N GLU A 443 11.21 -2.75 -7.35
CA GLU A 443 12.07 -3.04 -6.19
C GLU A 443 11.96 -4.51 -5.76
N GLY A 444 10.76 -5.10 -5.80
CA GLY A 444 10.51 -6.49 -5.49
C GLY A 444 11.25 -7.46 -6.42
N VAL A 445 11.23 -7.20 -7.72
CA VAL A 445 12.01 -7.97 -8.69
C VAL A 445 13.51 -7.85 -8.39
N LEU A 446 14.01 -6.65 -8.13
CA LEU A 446 15.42 -6.41 -7.80
C LEU A 446 15.83 -7.13 -6.52
N ILE A 447 15.02 -7.01 -5.46
CA ILE A 447 15.28 -7.67 -4.17
C ILE A 447 15.27 -9.19 -4.34
N MET A 448 14.29 -9.76 -5.06
CA MET A 448 14.21 -11.20 -5.30
C MET A 448 15.42 -11.72 -6.05
N VAL A 449 15.86 -11.04 -7.12
CA VAL A 449 17.06 -11.40 -7.88
C VAL A 449 18.29 -11.33 -6.98
N LEU A 450 18.42 -10.30 -6.17
CA LEU A 450 19.54 -10.14 -5.24
C LEU A 450 19.56 -11.24 -4.17
N LEU A 451 18.41 -11.57 -3.57
CA LEU A 451 18.31 -12.63 -2.57
C LEU A 451 18.66 -14.01 -3.16
N THR A 452 18.22 -14.30 -4.38
CA THR A 452 18.53 -15.58 -5.06
C THR A 452 19.98 -15.65 -5.52
N ALA A 453 20.56 -14.54 -5.96
CA ALA A 453 21.97 -14.50 -6.39
C ALA A 453 22.96 -14.71 -5.24
N LEU A 454 22.56 -14.42 -4.01
CA LEU A 454 23.40 -14.60 -2.80
C LEU A 454 23.28 -15.99 -2.17
N THR A 455 22.45 -16.88 -2.74
CA THR A 455 22.36 -18.27 -2.28
C THR A 455 23.58 -19.07 -2.75
N VAL A 456 24.19 -19.82 -1.83
CA VAL A 456 25.35 -20.68 -2.11
C VAL A 456 24.91 -22.15 -2.07
N ARG A 457 25.36 -22.95 -3.04
CA ARG A 457 25.11 -24.40 -3.02
C ARG A 457 25.84 -25.03 -1.83
N ARG A 458 25.13 -25.79 -1.03
CA ARG A 458 25.67 -26.50 0.12
C ARG A 458 26.26 -27.84 -0.32
N ALA A 459 27.47 -28.15 0.12
CA ALA A 459 28.17 -29.39 -0.24
C ALA A 459 27.78 -30.59 0.65
N GLU A 460 27.06 -30.40 1.76
CA GLU A 460 26.71 -31.46 2.69
C GLU A 460 25.27 -31.96 2.51
N PRO A 461 25.01 -33.28 2.67
CA PRO A 461 23.68 -33.85 2.65
C PRO A 461 22.89 -33.32 3.85
N SER A 462 22.00 -32.37 3.63
CA SER A 462 21.08 -31.86 4.64
C SER A 462 19.78 -32.68 4.64
N VAL A 463 19.11 -32.74 5.77
CA VAL A 463 17.73 -33.26 5.89
C VAL A 463 16.82 -32.26 5.18
N SER A 464 16.76 -32.33 3.86
CA SER A 464 15.95 -31.45 3.03
C SER A 464 14.64 -32.16 2.68
N THR A 465 13.50 -31.45 2.85
CA THR A 465 12.17 -31.88 2.37
C THR A 465 11.80 -31.22 1.05
N CYS A 466 12.78 -30.53 0.40
CA CYS A 466 12.56 -29.91 -0.91
C CYS A 466 12.33 -30.96 -1.99
N GLN A 467 11.54 -30.63 -3.00
CA GLN A 467 11.28 -31.48 -4.15
C GLN A 467 12.57 -31.89 -4.88
N ASP A 468 12.58 -33.12 -5.39
CA ASP A 468 13.72 -33.72 -6.12
C ASP A 468 14.14 -32.81 -7.30
N GLY A 469 15.41 -32.42 -7.31
CA GLY A 469 16.04 -31.60 -8.36
C GLY A 469 16.55 -30.23 -7.92
N GLN A 470 16.17 -29.72 -6.77
CA GLN A 470 16.77 -28.52 -6.20
C GLN A 470 17.88 -28.91 -5.19
N GLY A 471 19.14 -28.72 -5.58
CA GLY A 471 20.26 -28.89 -4.64
C GLY A 471 20.10 -28.02 -3.41
N PRO A 472 20.54 -28.47 -2.21
CA PRO A 472 20.38 -27.71 -0.97
C PRO A 472 21.09 -26.35 -1.06
N LEU A 473 20.31 -25.26 -1.05
CA LEU A 473 20.81 -23.89 -1.09
C LEU A 473 20.92 -23.34 0.33
N ASP A 474 22.00 -22.63 0.63
CA ASP A 474 22.13 -21.91 1.90
C ASP A 474 21.57 -20.49 1.78
N TRP A 475 20.48 -20.22 2.51
CA TRP A 475 19.75 -18.96 2.51
C TRP A 475 20.17 -17.98 3.63
N ARG A 476 21.21 -18.27 4.40
CA ARG A 476 21.60 -17.47 5.57
C ARG A 476 21.87 -16.02 5.19
N VAL A 477 22.75 -15.81 4.20
CA VAL A 477 23.13 -14.47 3.76
C VAL A 477 21.94 -13.73 3.18
N SER A 478 21.11 -14.41 2.40
CA SER A 478 19.90 -13.83 1.79
C SER A 478 18.90 -13.36 2.85
N MET A 479 18.66 -14.17 3.89
CA MET A 479 17.72 -13.80 4.97
C MET A 479 18.26 -12.65 5.83
N LEU A 480 19.56 -12.63 6.11
CA LEU A 480 20.20 -11.50 6.81
C LEU A 480 20.16 -10.22 5.98
N LEU A 481 20.36 -10.32 4.66
CA LEU A 481 20.22 -9.18 3.76
C LEU A 481 18.76 -8.66 3.74
N MET A 482 17.77 -9.54 3.66
CA MET A 482 16.36 -9.17 3.72
C MET A 482 16.02 -8.41 5.01
N ALA A 483 16.49 -8.91 6.16
CA ALA A 483 16.31 -8.24 7.45
C ALA A 483 17.07 -6.90 7.51
N GLY A 484 18.27 -6.85 6.94
CA GLY A 484 19.08 -5.63 6.82
C GLY A 484 18.40 -4.55 5.97
N LEU A 485 17.85 -4.93 4.81
CA LEU A 485 17.07 -4.02 3.96
C LEU A 485 15.81 -3.50 4.66
N CYS A 486 15.06 -4.38 5.33
CA CYS A 486 13.88 -3.99 6.10
C CYS A 486 14.25 -2.98 7.20
N THR A 487 15.35 -3.21 7.91
CA THR A 487 15.86 -2.31 8.94
C THR A 487 16.33 -0.98 8.34
N LEU A 488 17.01 -1.02 7.20
CA LEU A 488 17.47 0.18 6.49
C LEU A 488 16.29 1.05 6.06
N PHE A 489 15.25 0.47 5.43
CA PHE A 489 14.03 1.21 5.05
C PHE A 489 13.31 1.77 6.27
N SER A 490 13.22 1.03 7.36
CA SER A 490 12.63 1.50 8.62
C SER A 490 13.39 2.69 9.21
N CYS A 491 14.72 2.61 9.30
CA CYS A 491 15.56 3.71 9.77
C CYS A 491 15.45 4.93 8.87
N PHE A 492 15.47 4.73 7.54
CA PHE A 492 15.36 5.80 6.59
C PHE A 492 14.00 6.52 6.69
N LEU A 493 12.92 5.77 6.83
CA LEU A 493 11.58 6.30 7.01
C LEU A 493 11.46 7.09 8.33
N VAL A 494 11.97 6.57 9.44
CA VAL A 494 11.90 7.23 10.76
C VAL A 494 12.67 8.55 10.75
N LEU A 495 13.88 8.55 10.17
CA LEU A 495 14.78 9.71 10.20
C LEU A 495 14.40 10.80 9.20
N PHE A 496 14.00 10.42 7.99
CA PHE A 496 13.85 11.38 6.89
C PHE A 496 12.39 11.69 6.53
N PHE A 497 11.43 10.88 6.97
CA PHE A 497 10.04 11.14 6.65
C PHE A 497 9.42 12.10 7.66
N HIS A 498 9.14 13.33 7.19
CA HIS A 498 8.39 14.34 7.91
C HIS A 498 7.48 15.06 6.92
N THR A 499 6.19 15.04 7.16
CA THR A 499 5.22 15.70 6.29
C THR A 499 4.04 16.26 7.07
N PRO A 500 3.55 17.47 6.74
CA PRO A 500 2.24 17.92 7.18
C PRO A 500 1.16 17.13 6.41
N TYR A 501 0.02 16.89 7.03
CA TYR A 501 -1.15 16.27 6.38
C TYR A 501 -1.82 17.33 5.49
N ARG A 502 -1.32 17.45 4.25
CA ARG A 502 -1.72 18.52 3.33
C ARG A 502 -3.19 18.48 2.97
N ARG A 503 -3.74 17.27 2.81
CA ARG A 503 -5.14 17.08 2.50
C ARG A 503 -6.04 17.47 3.66
N LEU A 504 -5.76 17.00 4.88
CA LEU A 504 -6.49 17.36 6.08
C LEU A 504 -6.43 18.85 6.37
N GLN A 505 -5.25 19.48 6.26
CA GLN A 505 -5.09 20.93 6.44
C GLN A 505 -5.93 21.72 5.45
N ALA A 506 -5.97 21.28 4.25
CA ALA A 506 -6.70 21.90 3.20
C ALA A 506 -8.23 21.69 3.33
N GLU A 507 -8.70 20.54 3.86
CA GLU A 507 -10.10 20.32 4.22
C GLU A 507 -10.51 21.21 5.41
N ALA A 508 -9.64 21.36 6.41
CA ALA A 508 -9.85 22.27 7.54
C ALA A 508 -9.91 23.75 7.12
N SER A 509 -9.01 24.19 6.22
CA SER A 509 -9.01 25.57 5.71
C SER A 509 -10.27 25.90 4.91
N ALA A 510 -10.75 24.95 4.10
CA ALA A 510 -11.99 25.11 3.35
C ALA A 510 -13.21 25.20 4.29
N SER A 511 -13.23 24.45 5.37
CA SER A 511 -14.29 24.48 6.38
C SER A 511 -14.29 25.81 7.16
N CYS A 512 -13.10 26.37 7.50
CA CYS A 512 -12.97 27.66 8.16
C CYS A 512 -13.42 28.83 7.27
N SER A 513 -13.01 28.88 6.02
CA SER A 513 -13.39 29.96 5.09
C SER A 513 -14.90 30.02 4.87
N ILE A 514 -15.56 28.87 4.88
CA ILE A 514 -17.01 28.78 4.77
C ILE A 514 -17.69 29.29 6.05
N GLN A 515 -17.10 29.07 7.21
CA GLN A 515 -17.65 29.51 8.50
C GLN A 515 -17.48 31.00 8.73
N GLU A 516 -16.41 31.63 8.20
CA GLU A 516 -16.20 33.08 8.19
C GLU A 516 -17.19 33.80 7.27
N ASP A 517 -17.49 33.24 6.09
CA ASP A 517 -18.51 33.79 5.17
C ASP A 517 -19.95 33.70 5.73
N MET A 518 -20.19 32.86 6.73
CA MET A 518 -21.49 32.68 7.38
C MET A 518 -21.66 33.48 8.69
N SER A 519 -20.61 34.08 9.23
CA SER A 519 -20.76 34.95 10.38
C SER A 519 -21.52 36.20 9.91
N PRO A 520 -22.76 36.46 10.42
CA PRO A 520 -23.46 37.67 10.02
C PRO A 520 -22.59 38.82 10.44
N ALA A 521 -22.23 39.68 9.47
CA ALA A 521 -21.58 40.92 9.75
C ALA A 521 -22.38 41.62 10.87
N THR A 522 -21.81 41.73 12.03
CA THR A 522 -22.33 42.60 13.10
C THR A 522 -22.43 43.97 12.47
N VAL A 523 -23.66 44.32 12.10
CA VAL A 523 -23.99 45.68 11.69
C VAL A 523 -23.70 46.53 12.93
N ASP A 524 -22.56 47.21 12.92
CA ASP A 524 -22.29 48.31 13.83
C ASP A 524 -23.43 49.34 13.66
N ARG A 525 -24.41 49.25 14.55
CA ARG A 525 -25.37 50.32 14.77
C ARG A 525 -24.59 51.48 15.37
N GLU A 526 -24.20 52.42 14.52
CA GLU A 526 -23.85 53.76 15.00
C GLU A 526 -24.98 54.25 15.91
N PRO A 527 -24.64 54.78 17.12
CA PRO A 527 -25.65 55.38 17.97
C PRO A 527 -26.08 56.71 17.33
N HIS A 528 -27.36 56.81 16.97
CA HIS A 528 -27.99 58.08 16.61
C HIS A 528 -27.73 59.11 17.71
N PRO A 529 -27.25 60.36 17.42
CA PRO A 529 -27.19 61.41 18.38
C PRO A 529 -28.61 61.84 18.75
N ALA A 530 -28.89 61.85 20.06
CA ALA A 530 -30.14 62.34 20.64
C ALA A 530 -30.34 63.79 20.30
N ALA A 531 -31.47 64.15 19.68
CA ALA A 531 -31.96 65.48 19.56
C ALA A 531 -32.42 65.96 20.97
N THR A 532 -31.80 66.99 21.48
CA THR A 532 -32.27 67.77 22.65
C THR A 532 -33.22 68.89 22.22
N PRO A 533 -34.17 69.32 23.08
CA PRO A 533 -35.37 70.04 22.74
C PRO A 533 -35.15 71.48 22.37
#